data_54904ecc0b8569d3f67013a34cf3d183
#
_entry.id   54904ecc0b8569d3f67013a34cf3d183
#
_cell.length_a   1.000
_cell.length_b   1.000
_cell.length_c   1.000
_cell.angle_alpha   90.00
_cell.angle_beta   90.00
_cell.angle_gamma   90.00
#
_symmetry.space_group_name_H-M   'P 1'
#
loop_
_entity.id
_entity.type
_entity.pdbx_description
1 polymer ?
#
loop_
_entity_poly.entity_id
_entity_poly.type
_entity_poly.pdbx_seq_one_letter_code
_entity_poly.pdbx_strand_id
1 'polypeptide(L)'
;MKLNARTQIERYISAVPKAELHVHLEGSIQPTTLLTLAQRNGVQLPGQTVSDLRKWFTFRDFNHFIEIYFEISSCLKTSEDYELIAYEFGANMARQNVRYAEVTFSPSTHQFSLGIPFGTFFTGLSRGRLLAQKEFGVEIRWIFDIVRDIPDGMLNRRRAEYTLAVALEGMDNGVVALGLGGGEVGNPPELYAKWFEKAREAGLHSTPHAGETVGPDSVWGAVRVLGAERLGHGVRSIEDPDLVAYLAEKHIPLEICPTSNVRLGVYTDLARHPLPGLYYAGVLVTINSDDPPLFNTTLNDEVKLLVDPFNFDIDTINEILLNGVRYSFLPVQEKQALEASFQAEMTKLRHELTL
;
A
#
# COMPACT_ATOMS: atom_id res chain seq x y z
N MET A 1 -37.14 -12.83 5.45
CA MET A 1 -36.32 -13.89 4.82
C MET A 1 -34.93 -13.80 5.44
N LYS A 2 -34.45 -14.83 6.19
CA LYS A 2 -33.08 -14.81 6.73
C LYS A 2 -32.09 -14.88 5.56
N LEU A 3 -31.16 -13.94 5.49
CA LEU A 3 -30.03 -14.00 4.56
C LEU A 3 -29.22 -15.27 4.84
N ASN A 4 -28.62 -15.87 3.82
CA ASN A 4 -27.69 -16.97 4.06
C ASN A 4 -26.40 -16.42 4.73
N ALA A 5 -25.64 -17.27 5.42
CA ALA A 5 -24.44 -16.87 6.15
C ALA A 5 -23.40 -16.15 5.24
N ARG A 6 -23.22 -16.60 4.01
CA ARG A 6 -22.31 -15.97 3.04
C ARG A 6 -22.70 -14.52 2.73
N THR A 7 -23.98 -14.25 2.50
CA THR A 7 -24.48 -12.90 2.24
C THR A 7 -24.34 -12.00 3.48
N GLN A 8 -24.45 -12.55 4.69
CA GLN A 8 -24.22 -11.79 5.93
C GLN A 8 -22.74 -11.38 6.06
N ILE A 9 -21.82 -12.29 5.78
CA ILE A 9 -20.37 -12.03 5.80
C ILE A 9 -20.00 -10.99 4.73
N GLU A 10 -20.50 -11.11 3.51
CA GLU A 10 -20.25 -10.12 2.44
C GLU A 10 -20.73 -8.72 2.82
N ARG A 11 -21.90 -8.62 3.45
CA ARG A 11 -22.42 -7.36 4.00
C ARG A 11 -21.53 -6.81 5.12
N TYR A 12 -21.08 -7.70 6.00
CA TYR A 12 -20.16 -7.33 7.07
C TYR A 12 -18.88 -6.75 6.51
N ILE A 13 -18.21 -7.42 5.58
CA ILE A 13 -16.97 -6.97 4.96
C ILE A 13 -17.13 -5.61 4.27
N SER A 14 -18.25 -5.39 3.61
CA SER A 14 -18.52 -4.10 2.95
C SER A 14 -18.74 -2.97 3.94
N ALA A 15 -19.33 -3.27 5.12
CA ALA A 15 -19.69 -2.27 6.11
C ALA A 15 -18.65 -2.05 7.21
N VAL A 16 -17.81 -3.06 7.52
CA VAL A 16 -16.82 -2.96 8.60
C VAL A 16 -15.80 -1.86 8.31
N PRO A 17 -15.41 -1.03 9.29
CA PRO A 17 -14.39 -0.01 9.08
C PRO A 17 -13.01 -0.63 8.88
N LYS A 18 -12.18 0.01 8.07
CA LYS A 18 -10.86 -0.47 7.67
C LYS A 18 -9.82 0.62 7.71
N ALA A 19 -8.58 0.22 7.91
CA ALA A 19 -7.39 1.00 7.59
C ALA A 19 -6.57 0.26 6.54
N GLU A 20 -5.92 0.99 5.64
CA GLU A 20 -5.05 0.44 4.61
C GLU A 20 -3.65 1.02 4.74
N LEU A 21 -2.64 0.16 4.83
CA LEU A 21 -1.27 0.56 5.13
C LEU A 21 -0.30 0.31 3.97
N HIS A 22 -0.76 -0.38 2.91
CA HIS A 22 0.06 -0.71 1.75
C HIS A 22 -0.73 -0.56 0.46
N VAL A 23 -0.66 0.63 -0.09
CA VAL A 23 -1.30 0.99 -1.35
C VAL A 23 -0.50 2.09 -2.04
N HIS A 24 -0.34 2.01 -3.36
CA HIS A 24 0.38 2.99 -4.17
C HIS A 24 -0.61 3.96 -4.81
N LEU A 25 -0.34 5.27 -4.70
CA LEU A 25 -1.25 6.29 -5.22
C LEU A 25 -1.36 6.22 -6.75
N GLU A 26 -0.22 6.12 -7.43
CA GLU A 26 -0.18 6.05 -8.90
C GLU A 26 -0.88 4.79 -9.41
N GLY A 27 -0.66 3.66 -8.74
CA GLY A 27 -1.30 2.39 -9.06
C GLY A 27 -2.79 2.32 -8.66
N SER A 28 -3.28 3.31 -7.91
CA SER A 28 -4.69 3.44 -7.50
C SER A 28 -5.53 4.27 -8.48
N ILE A 29 -4.92 4.85 -9.52
CA ILE A 29 -5.62 5.68 -10.50
C ILE A 29 -6.62 4.84 -11.28
N GLN A 30 -7.91 5.16 -11.13
CA GLN A 30 -8.97 4.44 -11.83
C GLN A 30 -8.90 4.65 -13.34
N PRO A 31 -9.27 3.65 -14.16
CA PRO A 31 -9.23 3.78 -15.63
C PRO A 31 -9.98 4.98 -16.17
N THR A 32 -11.09 5.37 -15.54
CA THR A 32 -11.86 6.56 -15.92
C THR A 32 -11.08 7.84 -15.70
N THR A 33 -10.41 7.97 -14.57
CA THR A 33 -9.56 9.10 -14.21
C THR A 33 -8.35 9.15 -15.10
N LEU A 34 -7.73 8.01 -15.39
CA LEU A 34 -6.58 7.91 -16.27
C LEU A 34 -6.90 8.40 -17.68
N LEU A 35 -8.07 8.05 -18.25
CA LEU A 35 -8.51 8.57 -19.54
C LEU A 35 -8.67 10.10 -19.53
N THR A 36 -9.23 10.65 -18.44
CA THR A 36 -9.40 12.09 -18.27
C THR A 36 -8.04 12.80 -18.20
N LEU A 37 -7.10 12.26 -17.43
CA LEU A 37 -5.73 12.80 -17.30
C LEU A 37 -4.97 12.73 -18.63
N ALA A 38 -5.02 11.60 -19.31
CA ALA A 38 -4.38 11.40 -20.61
C ALA A 38 -4.91 12.38 -21.65
N GLN A 39 -6.23 12.55 -21.74
CA GLN A 39 -6.86 13.52 -22.65
C GLN A 39 -6.46 14.96 -22.30
N ARG A 40 -6.52 15.34 -21.02
CA ARG A 40 -6.14 16.68 -20.53
C ARG A 40 -4.70 17.03 -20.88
N ASN A 41 -3.81 16.07 -20.71
CA ASN A 41 -2.36 16.27 -20.80
C ASN A 41 -1.74 15.83 -22.13
N GLY A 42 -2.57 15.45 -23.12
CA GLY A 42 -2.13 15.07 -24.46
C GLY A 42 -1.27 13.80 -24.48
N VAL A 43 -1.47 12.90 -23.54
CA VAL A 43 -0.76 11.61 -23.46
C VAL A 43 -1.55 10.55 -24.22
N GLN A 44 -0.90 9.81 -25.09
CA GLN A 44 -1.54 8.71 -25.81
C GLN A 44 -1.40 7.41 -25.01
N LEU A 45 -2.53 6.82 -24.65
CA LEU A 45 -2.60 5.51 -24.01
C LEU A 45 -2.90 4.41 -25.05
N PRO A 46 -2.55 3.14 -24.75
CA PRO A 46 -2.82 2.00 -25.64
C PRO A 46 -4.31 1.73 -25.89
N GLY A 47 -5.22 2.37 -25.13
CA GLY A 47 -6.66 2.25 -25.28
C GLY A 47 -7.39 3.56 -25.03
N GLN A 48 -8.59 3.70 -25.59
CA GLN A 48 -9.41 4.91 -25.48
C GLN A 48 -10.70 4.68 -24.67
N THR A 49 -10.92 3.49 -24.19
CA THR A 49 -12.05 3.12 -23.35
C THR A 49 -11.61 2.47 -22.03
N VAL A 50 -12.47 2.52 -21.02
CA VAL A 50 -12.24 1.80 -19.75
C VAL A 50 -11.98 0.31 -19.97
N SER A 51 -12.70 -0.30 -20.92
CA SER A 51 -12.52 -1.71 -21.28
C SER A 51 -11.13 -2.00 -21.86
N ASP A 52 -10.62 -1.08 -22.70
CA ASP A 52 -9.30 -1.22 -23.31
C ASP A 52 -8.20 -1.09 -22.25
N LEU A 53 -8.33 -0.11 -21.34
CA LEU A 53 -7.37 0.07 -20.25
C LEU A 53 -7.36 -1.13 -19.29
N ARG A 54 -8.52 -1.71 -18.98
CA ARG A 54 -8.56 -2.95 -18.17
C ARG A 54 -7.87 -4.12 -18.85
N LYS A 55 -7.90 -4.23 -20.17
CA LYS A 55 -7.13 -5.23 -20.92
C LYS A 55 -5.64 -4.91 -20.89
N TRP A 56 -5.29 -3.65 -21.05
CA TRP A 56 -3.90 -3.19 -21.00
C TRP A 56 -3.28 -3.40 -19.61
N PHE A 57 -4.04 -3.31 -18.52
CA PHE A 57 -3.58 -3.63 -17.16
C PHE A 57 -3.27 -5.13 -16.96
N THR A 58 -3.43 -5.96 -18.00
CA THR A 58 -3.00 -7.36 -17.97
C THR A 58 -1.52 -7.42 -18.36
N PHE A 59 -0.64 -7.45 -17.38
CA PHE A 59 0.80 -7.55 -17.59
C PHE A 59 1.28 -9.01 -17.62
N ARG A 60 2.47 -9.22 -18.20
CA ARG A 60 3.09 -10.55 -18.41
C ARG A 60 4.01 -10.95 -17.27
N ASP A 61 4.72 -9.96 -16.71
CA ASP A 61 5.75 -10.12 -15.70
C ASP A 61 5.93 -8.79 -14.94
N PHE A 62 6.78 -8.78 -13.91
CA PHE A 62 7.04 -7.60 -13.09
C PHE A 62 7.57 -6.41 -13.92
N ASN A 63 8.45 -6.64 -14.89
CA ASN A 63 8.99 -5.54 -15.69
C ASN A 63 7.90 -4.87 -16.53
N HIS A 64 7.02 -5.65 -17.14
CA HIS A 64 5.87 -5.12 -17.88
C HIS A 64 4.88 -4.38 -16.96
N PHE A 65 4.71 -4.84 -15.72
CA PHE A 65 3.95 -4.10 -14.71
C PHE A 65 4.57 -2.73 -14.44
N ILE A 66 5.89 -2.63 -14.25
CA ILE A 66 6.60 -1.37 -14.04
C ILE A 66 6.48 -0.43 -15.26
N GLU A 67 6.53 -0.97 -16.48
CA GLU A 67 6.29 -0.18 -17.71
C GLU A 67 4.91 0.47 -17.70
N ILE A 68 3.86 -0.30 -17.41
CA ILE A 68 2.47 0.18 -17.32
C ILE A 68 2.35 1.25 -16.21
N TYR A 69 2.92 0.98 -15.04
CA TYR A 69 2.92 1.91 -13.91
C TYR A 69 3.56 3.26 -14.28
N PHE A 70 4.69 3.22 -15.00
CA PHE A 70 5.36 4.41 -15.49
C PHE A 70 4.51 5.19 -16.51
N GLU A 71 3.86 4.49 -17.45
CA GLU A 71 2.97 5.13 -18.42
C GLU A 71 1.77 5.80 -17.75
N ILE A 72 1.17 5.17 -16.74
CA ILE A 72 0.13 5.76 -15.90
C ILE A 72 0.63 7.04 -15.24
N SER A 73 1.78 6.98 -14.58
CA SER A 73 2.41 8.12 -13.90
C SER A 73 2.71 9.26 -14.87
N SER A 74 3.04 8.96 -16.12
CA SER A 74 3.33 9.96 -17.17
C SER A 74 2.13 10.84 -17.55
N CYS A 75 0.93 10.42 -17.19
CA CYS A 75 -0.29 11.21 -17.39
C CYS A 75 -0.45 12.38 -16.41
N LEU A 76 0.37 12.44 -15.35
CA LEU A 76 0.32 13.48 -14.32
C LEU A 76 1.28 14.62 -14.70
N LYS A 77 0.79 15.84 -14.82
CA LYS A 77 1.58 17.00 -15.27
C LYS A 77 1.43 18.21 -14.35
N THR A 78 0.25 18.44 -13.79
CA THR A 78 -0.08 19.67 -13.09
C THR A 78 -0.47 19.37 -11.63
N SER A 79 -0.43 20.40 -10.79
CA SER A 79 -0.87 20.30 -9.39
C SER A 79 -2.32 19.83 -9.27
N GLU A 80 -3.17 20.20 -10.23
CA GLU A 80 -4.58 19.79 -10.29
C GLU A 80 -4.74 18.31 -10.61
N ASP A 81 -3.78 17.70 -11.32
CA ASP A 81 -3.79 16.26 -11.59
C ASP A 81 -3.50 15.47 -10.31
N TYR A 82 -2.49 15.92 -9.53
CA TYR A 82 -2.17 15.31 -8.24
C TYR A 82 -3.26 15.52 -7.19
N GLU A 83 -3.91 16.69 -7.19
CA GLU A 83 -5.09 16.95 -6.35
C GLU A 83 -6.22 15.97 -6.70
N LEU A 84 -6.51 15.80 -8.00
CA LEU A 84 -7.56 14.91 -8.47
C LEU A 84 -7.33 13.45 -8.04
N ILE A 85 -6.12 12.92 -8.25
CA ILE A 85 -5.86 11.51 -7.90
C ILE A 85 -5.92 11.26 -6.39
N ALA A 86 -5.42 12.18 -5.57
CA ALA A 86 -5.49 12.06 -4.11
C ALA A 86 -6.94 12.19 -3.61
N TYR A 87 -7.73 13.10 -4.16
CA TYR A 87 -9.14 13.26 -3.86
C TYR A 87 -9.97 12.02 -4.24
N GLU A 88 -9.79 11.52 -5.47
CA GLU A 88 -10.51 10.34 -5.93
C GLU A 88 -10.08 9.06 -5.21
N PHE A 89 -8.81 8.96 -4.81
CA PHE A 89 -8.34 7.91 -3.92
C PHE A 89 -9.17 7.91 -2.63
N GLY A 90 -9.27 9.06 -1.96
CA GLY A 90 -10.08 9.19 -0.75
C GLY A 90 -11.55 8.81 -0.96
N ALA A 91 -12.16 9.22 -2.09
CA ALA A 91 -13.52 8.83 -2.45
C ALA A 91 -13.67 7.31 -2.64
N ASN A 92 -12.66 6.65 -3.25
CA ASN A 92 -12.63 5.20 -3.41
C ASN A 92 -12.50 4.46 -2.08
N MET A 93 -11.65 4.97 -1.18
CA MET A 93 -11.49 4.43 0.17
C MET A 93 -12.78 4.54 0.98
N ALA A 94 -13.45 5.68 0.95
CA ALA A 94 -14.72 5.90 1.64
C ALA A 94 -15.81 4.92 1.20
N ARG A 95 -15.89 4.61 -0.10
CA ARG A 95 -16.85 3.61 -0.63
C ARG A 95 -16.63 2.20 -0.07
N GLN A 96 -15.44 1.93 0.44
CA GLN A 96 -15.05 0.65 1.08
C GLN A 96 -15.07 0.73 2.60
N ASN A 97 -15.53 1.84 3.17
CA ASN A 97 -15.46 2.16 4.60
C ASN A 97 -14.04 2.14 5.18
N VAL A 98 -13.06 2.55 4.36
CA VAL A 98 -11.70 2.84 4.82
C VAL A 98 -11.70 4.25 5.42
N ARG A 99 -11.20 4.39 6.66
CA ARG A 99 -11.17 5.64 7.42
C ARG A 99 -9.76 6.25 7.50
N TYR A 100 -8.76 5.43 7.32
CA TYR A 100 -7.35 5.81 7.39
C TYR A 100 -6.55 5.04 6.34
N ALA A 101 -5.64 5.73 5.65
CA ALA A 101 -4.71 5.09 4.71
C ALA A 101 -3.32 5.70 4.79
N GLU A 102 -2.30 4.85 4.74
CA GLU A 102 -0.91 5.23 4.50
C GLU A 102 -0.56 4.86 3.07
N VAL A 103 -0.31 5.88 2.25
CA VAL A 103 -0.28 5.76 0.80
C VAL A 103 1.12 6.02 0.30
N THR A 104 1.69 5.04 -0.39
CA THR A 104 3.00 5.16 -1.02
C THR A 104 2.92 6.04 -2.26
N PHE A 105 3.91 6.92 -2.40
CA PHE A 105 4.12 7.78 -3.55
C PHE A 105 5.61 7.84 -3.88
N SER A 106 5.98 7.86 -5.16
CA SER A 106 7.36 7.77 -5.65
C SER A 106 7.90 9.13 -6.16
N PRO A 107 8.33 10.08 -5.28
CA PRO A 107 8.70 11.44 -5.66
C PRO A 107 9.80 11.50 -6.71
N SER A 108 10.79 10.59 -6.62
CA SER A 108 11.93 10.58 -7.53
C SER A 108 11.55 10.24 -8.97
N THR A 109 10.50 9.44 -9.17
CA THR A 109 9.96 9.13 -10.50
C THR A 109 9.40 10.40 -11.14
N HIS A 110 8.60 11.15 -10.41
CA HIS A 110 8.02 12.39 -10.91
C HIS A 110 9.08 13.45 -11.21
N GLN A 111 10.05 13.64 -10.31
CA GLN A 111 11.11 14.64 -10.50
C GLN A 111 12.07 14.29 -11.65
N PHE A 112 12.63 13.08 -11.64
CA PHE A 112 13.74 12.75 -12.54
C PHE A 112 13.33 12.12 -13.86
N SER A 113 12.25 11.35 -13.88
CA SER A 113 11.78 10.70 -15.10
C SER A 113 10.73 11.53 -15.83
N LEU A 114 9.87 12.25 -15.10
CA LEU A 114 8.77 13.03 -15.68
C LEU A 114 9.01 14.55 -15.69
N GLY A 115 10.04 15.02 -14.99
CA GLY A 115 10.38 16.45 -14.94
C GLY A 115 9.42 17.31 -14.11
N ILE A 116 8.66 16.70 -13.21
CA ILE A 116 7.66 17.38 -12.38
C ILE A 116 8.29 17.80 -11.03
N PRO A 117 8.38 19.11 -10.73
CA PRO A 117 8.99 19.59 -9.49
C PRO A 117 8.18 19.22 -8.25
N PHE A 118 8.86 19.11 -7.09
CA PHE A 118 8.26 18.85 -5.77
C PHE A 118 7.05 19.76 -5.48
N GLY A 119 7.21 21.08 -5.64
CA GLY A 119 6.14 22.03 -5.38
C GLY A 119 4.87 21.78 -6.21
N THR A 120 4.99 21.21 -7.42
CA THR A 120 3.85 20.88 -8.27
C THR A 120 3.08 19.69 -7.71
N PHE A 121 3.74 18.54 -7.55
CA PHE A 121 3.02 17.35 -7.11
C PHE A 121 2.61 17.44 -5.63
N PHE A 122 3.47 17.96 -4.76
CA PHE A 122 3.18 17.98 -3.33
C PHE A 122 2.08 18.98 -2.94
N THR A 123 1.98 20.10 -3.65
CA THR A 123 0.83 21.02 -3.47
C THR A 123 -0.49 20.34 -3.84
N GLY A 124 -0.51 19.61 -4.96
CA GLY A 124 -1.70 18.86 -5.37
C GLY A 124 -2.06 17.75 -4.40
N LEU A 125 -1.09 16.90 -4.03
CA LEU A 125 -1.29 15.83 -3.04
C LEU A 125 -1.85 16.36 -1.72
N SER A 126 -1.27 17.47 -1.21
CA SER A 126 -1.70 18.09 0.05
C SER A 126 -3.14 18.59 -0.03
N ARG A 127 -3.52 19.27 -1.13
CA ARG A 127 -4.91 19.75 -1.33
C ARG A 127 -5.89 18.59 -1.46
N GLY A 128 -5.58 17.60 -2.30
CA GLY A 128 -6.43 16.42 -2.51
C GLY A 128 -6.66 15.63 -1.21
N ARG A 129 -5.61 15.43 -0.40
CA ARG A 129 -5.70 14.81 0.92
C ARG A 129 -6.66 15.54 1.86
N LEU A 130 -6.53 16.87 1.96
CA LEU A 130 -7.39 17.68 2.82
C LEU A 130 -8.84 17.71 2.36
N LEU A 131 -9.07 17.71 1.05
CA LEU A 131 -10.42 17.59 0.47
C LEU A 131 -11.02 16.22 0.77
N ALA A 132 -10.26 15.13 0.60
CA ALA A 132 -10.72 13.78 0.91
C ALA A 132 -11.11 13.63 2.38
N GLN A 133 -10.31 14.17 3.29
CA GLN A 133 -10.62 14.17 4.72
C GLN A 133 -11.89 14.97 5.02
N LYS A 134 -12.02 16.17 4.44
CA LYS A 134 -13.16 17.05 4.65
C LYS A 134 -14.48 16.47 4.12
N GLU A 135 -14.46 15.88 2.92
CA GLU A 135 -15.68 15.46 2.24
C GLU A 135 -16.06 14.02 2.55
N PHE A 136 -15.10 13.15 2.75
CA PHE A 136 -15.31 11.70 2.92
C PHE A 136 -14.94 11.18 4.29
N GLY A 137 -14.26 11.97 5.13
CA GLY A 137 -13.77 11.51 6.43
C GLY A 137 -12.63 10.50 6.35
N VAL A 138 -11.92 10.43 5.22
CA VAL A 138 -10.77 9.56 5.02
C VAL A 138 -9.49 10.34 5.30
N GLU A 139 -8.77 9.92 6.33
CA GLU A 139 -7.45 10.47 6.60
C GLU A 139 -6.39 9.75 5.78
N ILE A 140 -5.59 10.52 5.03
CA ILE A 140 -4.50 10.00 4.20
C ILE A 140 -3.18 10.50 4.79
N ARG A 141 -2.20 9.62 4.94
CA ARG A 141 -0.80 9.92 5.22
C ARG A 141 0.05 9.39 4.08
N TRP A 142 1.22 10.00 3.89
CA TRP A 142 2.11 9.65 2.78
C TRP A 142 3.30 8.83 3.26
N ILE A 143 3.63 7.81 2.51
CA ILE A 143 4.92 7.12 2.55
C ILE A 143 5.66 7.53 1.28
N PHE A 144 6.78 8.22 1.40
CA PHE A 144 7.59 8.51 0.22
C PHE A 144 8.64 7.42 0.05
N ASP A 145 8.61 6.72 -1.08
CA ASP A 145 9.49 5.59 -1.31
C ASP A 145 10.70 5.93 -2.19
N ILE A 146 11.83 5.35 -1.82
CA ILE A 146 12.99 5.27 -2.69
C ILE A 146 12.72 4.14 -3.69
N VAL A 147 12.70 4.48 -4.98
CA VAL A 147 12.59 3.49 -6.04
C VAL A 147 13.97 2.91 -6.32
N ARG A 148 14.14 1.62 -6.07
CA ARG A 148 15.33 0.83 -6.44
C ARG A 148 15.16 0.31 -7.88
N ASP A 149 16.17 -0.36 -8.41
CA ASP A 149 16.18 -0.89 -9.77
C ASP A 149 16.56 0.13 -10.86
N ILE A 150 17.45 1.05 -10.51
CA ILE A 150 18.05 1.95 -11.47
C ILE A 150 19.47 1.48 -11.74
N PRO A 151 19.81 1.05 -12.99
CA PRO A 151 21.10 0.46 -13.31
C PRO A 151 22.28 1.38 -13.02
N ASP A 152 22.08 2.71 -13.08
CA ASP A 152 23.12 3.70 -12.76
C ASP A 152 23.16 3.96 -11.24
N GLY A 153 24.18 3.42 -10.59
CA GLY A 153 24.37 3.58 -9.14
C GLY A 153 24.52 5.04 -8.68
N MET A 154 24.99 5.97 -9.53
CA MET A 154 25.05 7.39 -9.21
C MET A 154 23.65 8.01 -9.25
N LEU A 155 22.86 7.70 -10.27
CA LEU A 155 21.48 8.15 -10.40
C LEU A 155 20.61 7.59 -9.27
N ASN A 156 20.79 6.33 -8.92
CA ASN A 156 20.08 5.69 -7.80
C ASN A 156 20.35 6.43 -6.47
N ARG A 157 21.62 6.73 -6.17
CA ARG A 157 21.98 7.54 -4.99
C ARG A 157 21.34 8.92 -4.99
N ARG A 158 21.36 9.62 -6.13
CA ARG A 158 20.76 10.94 -6.28
C ARG A 158 19.24 10.90 -6.07
N ARG A 159 18.56 9.87 -6.55
CA ARG A 159 17.13 9.67 -6.36
C ARG A 159 16.78 9.38 -4.89
N ALA A 160 17.55 8.52 -4.24
CA ALA A 160 17.37 8.22 -2.82
C ALA A 160 17.60 9.46 -1.94
N GLU A 161 18.61 10.25 -2.23
CA GLU A 161 18.92 11.50 -1.53
C GLU A 161 17.81 12.53 -1.70
N TYR A 162 17.28 12.65 -2.91
CA TYR A 162 16.14 13.52 -3.20
C TYR A 162 14.87 13.05 -2.48
N THR A 163 14.54 11.77 -2.55
CA THR A 163 13.35 11.22 -1.88
C THR A 163 13.40 11.50 -0.37
N LEU A 164 14.54 11.25 0.28
CA LEU A 164 14.71 11.59 1.69
C LEU A 164 14.50 13.09 1.94
N ALA A 165 15.12 13.95 1.14
CA ALA A 165 15.02 15.41 1.34
C ALA A 165 13.56 15.89 1.27
N VAL A 166 12.80 15.45 0.25
CA VAL A 166 11.39 15.86 0.11
C VAL A 166 10.47 15.15 1.11
N ALA A 167 10.83 13.96 1.59
CA ALA A 167 10.09 13.31 2.67
C ALA A 167 10.21 14.10 3.96
N LEU A 168 11.40 14.58 4.31
CA LEU A 168 11.63 15.43 5.47
C LEU A 168 10.89 16.78 5.35
N GLU A 169 10.93 17.41 4.17
CA GLU A 169 10.20 18.65 3.90
C GLU A 169 8.67 18.46 4.02
N GLY A 170 8.19 17.25 3.69
CA GLY A 170 6.78 16.91 3.70
C GLY A 170 6.20 16.51 5.06
N MET A 171 6.99 16.35 6.14
CA MET A 171 6.52 15.83 7.42
C MET A 171 5.33 16.61 7.99
N ASP A 172 5.41 17.93 7.99
CA ASP A 172 4.32 18.80 8.49
C ASP A 172 3.04 18.71 7.64
N ASN A 173 3.13 18.12 6.46
CA ASN A 173 2.02 17.96 5.52
C ASN A 173 1.62 16.49 5.28
N GLY A 174 1.94 15.63 6.24
CA GLY A 174 1.41 14.28 6.30
C GLY A 174 2.32 13.19 5.75
N VAL A 175 3.58 13.47 5.43
CA VAL A 175 4.57 12.41 5.18
C VAL A 175 5.00 11.83 6.51
N VAL A 176 4.79 10.52 6.69
CA VAL A 176 5.04 9.84 7.98
C VAL A 176 6.19 8.83 7.91
N ALA A 177 6.52 8.34 6.73
CA ALA A 177 7.52 7.28 6.59
C ALA A 177 8.36 7.41 5.32
N LEU A 178 9.55 6.80 5.37
CA LEU A 178 10.35 6.49 4.21
C LEU A 178 10.13 5.02 3.84
N GLY A 179 9.76 4.79 2.58
CA GLY A 179 9.59 3.47 1.97
C GLY A 179 10.76 3.10 1.05
N LEU A 180 10.75 1.87 0.57
CA LEU A 180 11.65 1.34 -0.45
C LEU A 180 10.85 0.47 -1.40
N GLY A 181 10.69 0.88 -2.64
CA GLY A 181 9.92 0.18 -3.67
C GLY A 181 10.77 -0.19 -4.89
N GLY A 182 10.12 -0.71 -5.94
CA GLY A 182 10.76 -1.14 -7.17
C GLY A 182 11.46 -2.50 -7.09
N GLY A 183 12.24 -2.84 -8.12
CA GLY A 183 12.83 -4.17 -8.29
C GLY A 183 13.76 -4.61 -7.16
N GLU A 184 13.38 -5.66 -6.46
CA GLU A 184 14.10 -6.18 -5.29
C GLU A 184 15.37 -6.95 -5.68
N VAL A 185 15.32 -7.68 -6.81
CA VAL A 185 16.41 -8.53 -7.28
C VAL A 185 17.65 -7.69 -7.63
N GLY A 186 18.77 -7.99 -6.99
CA GLY A 186 20.04 -7.27 -7.20
C GLY A 186 20.15 -5.92 -6.48
N ASN A 187 19.10 -5.49 -5.76
CA ASN A 187 19.03 -4.22 -5.04
C ASN A 187 18.73 -4.44 -3.55
N PRO A 188 19.64 -5.06 -2.80
CA PRO A 188 19.40 -5.41 -1.40
C PRO A 188 19.23 -4.17 -0.52
N PRO A 189 18.49 -4.29 0.59
CA PRO A 189 18.21 -3.19 1.53
C PRO A 189 19.45 -2.46 2.03
N GLU A 190 20.56 -3.16 2.21
CA GLU A 190 21.82 -2.63 2.72
C GLU A 190 22.35 -1.44 1.92
N LEU A 191 22.05 -1.38 0.63
CA LEU A 191 22.45 -0.27 -0.24
C LEU A 191 21.82 1.05 0.19
N TYR A 192 20.71 1.00 0.92
CA TYR A 192 19.89 2.16 1.31
C TYR A 192 20.04 2.55 2.78
N ALA A 193 20.85 1.85 3.55
CA ALA A 193 21.06 2.00 4.99
C ALA A 193 21.15 3.45 5.47
N LYS A 194 22.04 4.25 4.84
CA LYS A 194 22.31 5.62 5.27
C LYS A 194 21.12 6.58 5.15
N TRP A 195 20.19 6.34 4.19
CA TRP A 195 19.02 7.19 4.02
C TRP A 195 17.94 6.85 5.03
N PHE A 196 17.76 5.56 5.30
CA PHE A 196 16.84 5.10 6.34
C PHE A 196 17.31 5.47 7.75
N GLU A 197 18.63 5.42 8.03
CA GLU A 197 19.20 5.92 9.28
C GLU A 197 18.85 7.41 9.49
N LYS A 198 19.14 8.26 8.49
CA LYS A 198 18.82 9.69 8.55
C LYS A 198 17.31 9.97 8.65
N ALA A 199 16.48 9.21 7.97
CA ALA A 199 15.02 9.32 8.05
C ALA A 199 14.53 9.08 9.48
N ARG A 200 14.98 7.99 10.12
CA ARG A 200 14.63 7.64 11.50
C ARG A 200 15.18 8.66 12.52
N GLU A 201 16.41 9.13 12.33
CA GLU A 201 16.99 10.20 13.17
C GLU A 201 16.18 11.50 13.10
N ALA A 202 15.54 11.78 11.98
CA ALA A 202 14.67 12.94 11.79
C ALA A 202 13.21 12.70 12.23
N GLY A 203 12.84 11.47 12.63
CA GLY A 203 11.49 11.13 13.10
C GLY A 203 10.56 10.53 12.06
N LEU A 204 11.03 10.21 10.86
CA LEU A 204 10.26 9.40 9.91
C LEU A 204 10.31 7.92 10.29
N HIS A 205 9.20 7.24 10.07
CA HIS A 205 9.11 5.79 10.20
C HIS A 205 9.75 5.06 9.03
N SER A 206 10.00 3.76 9.18
CA SER A 206 10.64 2.87 8.18
C SER A 206 9.69 1.75 7.79
N THR A 207 9.26 1.72 6.52
CA THR A 207 8.40 0.66 5.96
C THR A 207 8.84 0.28 4.54
N PRO A 208 9.95 -0.45 4.38
CA PRO A 208 10.44 -0.91 3.08
C PRO A 208 9.70 -2.15 2.59
N HIS A 209 9.55 -2.28 1.25
CA HIS A 209 9.22 -3.56 0.63
C HIS A 209 10.42 -4.51 0.77
N ALA A 210 10.18 -5.71 1.28
CA ALA A 210 11.19 -6.77 1.36
C ALA A 210 10.53 -8.14 1.46
N GLY A 211 11.13 -9.15 0.84
CA GLY A 211 10.61 -10.52 0.87
C GLY A 211 9.36 -10.71 0.01
N GLU A 212 9.25 -9.97 -1.08
CA GLU A 212 8.28 -10.18 -2.14
C GLU A 212 8.87 -11.09 -3.22
N THR A 213 9.81 -10.57 -4.02
CA THR A 213 10.46 -11.30 -5.10
C THR A 213 11.79 -11.91 -4.71
N VAL A 214 12.46 -11.38 -3.68
CA VAL A 214 13.66 -11.95 -3.05
C VAL A 214 13.29 -12.63 -1.72
N GLY A 215 14.03 -13.67 -1.35
CA GLY A 215 13.75 -14.47 -0.15
C GLY A 215 14.10 -13.79 1.18
N PRO A 216 14.25 -14.60 2.26
CA PRO A 216 14.43 -14.11 3.63
C PRO A 216 15.59 -13.14 3.85
N ASP A 217 16.67 -13.24 3.07
CA ASP A 217 17.83 -12.34 3.19
C ASP A 217 17.45 -10.87 3.02
N SER A 218 16.52 -10.57 2.09
CA SER A 218 16.01 -9.21 1.90
C SER A 218 15.24 -8.73 3.14
N VAL A 219 14.46 -9.59 3.74
CA VAL A 219 13.72 -9.26 4.97
C VAL A 219 14.67 -9.03 6.13
N TRP A 220 15.67 -9.90 6.31
CA TRP A 220 16.71 -9.70 7.31
C TRP A 220 17.46 -8.38 7.13
N GLY A 221 17.82 -8.03 5.89
CA GLY A 221 18.44 -6.75 5.57
C GLY A 221 17.53 -5.57 5.94
N ALA A 222 16.25 -5.62 5.56
CA ALA A 222 15.29 -4.57 5.88
C ALA A 222 15.14 -4.38 7.40
N VAL A 223 15.00 -5.45 8.15
CA VAL A 223 14.83 -5.38 9.62
C VAL A 223 16.10 -4.92 10.33
N ARG A 224 17.24 -5.52 10.01
CA ARG A 224 18.50 -5.29 10.74
C ARG A 224 19.20 -4.01 10.34
N VAL A 225 19.08 -3.60 9.08
CA VAL A 225 19.85 -2.49 8.51
C VAL A 225 18.98 -1.25 8.30
N LEU A 226 17.77 -1.39 7.73
CA LEU A 226 16.88 -0.26 7.54
C LEU A 226 16.07 0.06 8.79
N GLY A 227 16.04 -0.84 9.79
CA GLY A 227 15.25 -0.69 11.00
C GLY A 227 13.75 -0.66 10.69
N ALA A 228 13.32 -1.55 9.82
CA ALA A 228 11.92 -1.64 9.42
C ALA A 228 11.00 -1.84 10.63
N GLU A 229 10.01 -0.97 10.76
CA GLU A 229 8.96 -1.06 11.77
C GLU A 229 7.77 -1.87 11.27
N ARG A 230 7.57 -1.90 9.95
CA ARG A 230 6.69 -2.76 9.17
C ARG A 230 7.39 -3.14 7.88
N LEU A 231 6.90 -4.17 7.23
CA LEU A 231 7.45 -4.67 5.97
C LEU A 231 6.37 -4.75 4.89
N GLY A 232 6.58 -4.08 3.77
CA GLY A 232 5.78 -4.31 2.58
C GLY A 232 5.93 -5.75 2.11
N HIS A 233 4.82 -6.46 1.92
CA HIS A 233 4.69 -7.89 1.63
C HIS A 233 5.31 -8.81 2.69
N GLY A 234 6.61 -9.03 2.67
CA GLY A 234 7.30 -9.93 3.61
C GLY A 234 6.92 -11.41 3.47
N VAL A 235 6.18 -11.79 2.44
CA VAL A 235 5.54 -13.11 2.31
C VAL A 235 6.53 -14.27 2.20
N ARG A 236 7.72 -14.00 1.68
CA ARG A 236 8.79 -15.01 1.57
C ARG A 236 9.56 -15.24 2.87
N SER A 237 9.23 -14.50 3.94
CA SER A 237 9.71 -14.82 5.30
C SER A 237 9.36 -16.24 5.74
N ILE A 238 8.29 -16.82 5.19
CA ILE A 238 7.87 -18.21 5.46
C ILE A 238 8.94 -19.24 5.10
N GLU A 239 9.93 -18.90 4.27
CA GLU A 239 11.01 -19.77 3.84
C GLU A 239 12.12 -19.92 4.89
N ASP A 240 12.12 -19.10 5.95
CA ASP A 240 13.09 -19.11 7.05
C ASP A 240 12.36 -19.13 8.41
N PRO A 241 12.31 -20.30 9.10
CA PRO A 241 11.65 -20.40 10.40
C PRO A 241 12.23 -19.48 11.49
N ASP A 242 13.52 -19.19 11.46
CA ASP A 242 14.17 -18.30 12.42
C ASP A 242 13.71 -16.85 12.19
N LEU A 243 13.55 -16.45 10.93
CA LEU A 243 13.00 -15.15 10.57
C LEU A 243 11.54 -15.03 11.02
N VAL A 244 10.72 -16.05 10.75
CA VAL A 244 9.31 -16.08 11.20
C VAL A 244 9.23 -15.92 12.72
N ALA A 245 10.02 -16.68 13.48
CA ALA A 245 10.06 -16.56 14.93
C ALA A 245 10.52 -15.16 15.39
N TYR A 246 11.51 -14.58 14.71
CA TYR A 246 12.00 -13.24 15.00
C TYR A 246 10.93 -12.16 14.76
N LEU A 247 10.25 -12.20 13.61
CA LEU A 247 9.18 -11.25 13.28
C LEU A 247 8.02 -11.31 14.28
N ALA A 248 7.64 -12.54 14.69
CA ALA A 248 6.63 -12.76 15.72
C ALA A 248 7.05 -12.21 17.08
N GLU A 249 8.29 -12.53 17.54
CA GLU A 249 8.83 -12.05 18.83
C GLU A 249 8.95 -10.52 18.88
N LYS A 250 9.44 -9.92 17.78
CA LYS A 250 9.66 -8.46 17.70
C LYS A 250 8.40 -7.67 17.34
N HIS A 251 7.30 -8.35 17.07
CA HIS A 251 6.03 -7.74 16.66
C HIS A 251 6.18 -6.83 15.43
N ILE A 252 6.94 -7.28 14.43
CA ILE A 252 7.11 -6.56 13.16
C ILE A 252 6.04 -7.02 12.18
N PRO A 253 5.05 -6.18 11.83
CA PRO A 253 3.96 -6.58 10.97
C PRO A 253 4.37 -6.72 9.51
N LEU A 254 3.71 -7.63 8.80
CA LEU A 254 3.77 -7.78 7.36
C LEU A 254 2.51 -7.16 6.73
N GLU A 255 2.72 -6.29 5.74
CA GLU A 255 1.65 -5.65 4.95
C GLU A 255 1.33 -6.53 3.74
N ILE A 256 0.47 -7.52 3.94
CA ILE A 256 0.24 -8.58 2.95
C ILE A 256 -0.79 -8.14 1.91
N CYS A 257 -0.46 -8.38 0.62
CA CYS A 257 -1.28 -8.07 -0.56
C CYS A 257 -1.50 -9.34 -1.39
N PRO A 258 -2.43 -10.23 -1.02
CA PRO A 258 -2.54 -11.56 -1.61
C PRO A 258 -2.78 -11.57 -3.11
N THR A 259 -3.68 -10.72 -3.62
CA THR A 259 -3.95 -10.65 -5.05
C THR A 259 -2.73 -10.18 -5.83
N SER A 260 -2.01 -9.15 -5.33
CA SER A 260 -0.75 -8.69 -5.92
C SER A 260 0.27 -9.82 -6.01
N ASN A 261 0.49 -10.55 -4.90
CA ASN A 261 1.48 -11.64 -4.86
C ASN A 261 1.18 -12.77 -5.88
N VAL A 262 -0.09 -13.03 -6.16
CA VAL A 262 -0.48 -13.99 -7.20
C VAL A 262 -0.34 -13.35 -8.59
N ARG A 263 -0.77 -12.09 -8.79
CA ARG A 263 -0.71 -11.42 -10.08
C ARG A 263 0.71 -11.19 -10.57
N LEU A 264 1.63 -10.88 -9.66
CA LEU A 264 3.06 -10.71 -9.96
C LEU A 264 3.83 -12.04 -10.03
N GLY A 265 3.14 -13.17 -9.80
CA GLY A 265 3.73 -14.49 -9.93
C GLY A 265 4.65 -14.90 -8.77
N VAL A 266 4.58 -14.21 -7.64
CA VAL A 266 5.30 -14.60 -6.41
C VAL A 266 4.77 -15.94 -5.90
N TYR A 267 3.45 -16.12 -5.97
CA TYR A 267 2.78 -17.41 -5.74
C TYR A 267 1.91 -17.78 -6.94
N THR A 268 1.78 -19.07 -7.22
CA THR A 268 1.01 -19.55 -8.38
C THR A 268 -0.49 -19.38 -8.23
N ASP A 269 -0.96 -19.41 -6.98
CA ASP A 269 -2.38 -19.30 -6.63
C ASP A 269 -2.56 -18.98 -5.14
N LEU A 270 -3.77 -18.57 -4.76
CA LEU A 270 -4.11 -18.23 -3.37
C LEU A 270 -4.09 -19.43 -2.42
N ALA A 271 -4.29 -20.66 -2.90
CA ALA A 271 -4.25 -21.84 -2.03
C ALA A 271 -2.84 -22.13 -1.50
N ARG A 272 -1.81 -21.64 -2.19
CA ARG A 272 -0.40 -21.76 -1.79
C ARG A 272 0.13 -20.50 -1.09
N HIS A 273 -0.69 -19.48 -0.96
CA HIS A 273 -0.26 -18.23 -0.33
C HIS A 273 0.04 -18.42 1.16
N PRO A 274 1.19 -17.93 1.67
CA PRO A 274 1.66 -18.25 3.02
C PRO A 274 0.96 -17.49 4.14
N LEU A 275 0.03 -16.56 3.85
CA LEU A 275 -0.65 -15.73 4.86
C LEU A 275 -1.18 -16.55 6.04
N PRO A 276 -1.94 -17.68 5.85
CA PRO A 276 -2.40 -18.46 7.00
C PRO A 276 -1.25 -19.05 7.82
N GLY A 277 -0.19 -19.54 7.16
CA GLY A 277 0.99 -20.08 7.84
C GLY A 277 1.71 -19.05 8.69
N LEU A 278 1.93 -17.85 8.15
CA LEU A 278 2.54 -16.72 8.87
C LEU A 278 1.68 -16.28 10.06
N TYR A 279 0.37 -16.13 9.86
CA TYR A 279 -0.55 -15.76 10.92
C TYR A 279 -0.54 -16.78 12.07
N TYR A 280 -0.69 -18.09 11.77
CA TYR A 280 -0.69 -19.13 12.81
C TYR A 280 0.70 -19.34 13.45
N ALA A 281 1.77 -18.91 12.82
CA ALA A 281 3.09 -18.84 13.44
C ALA A 281 3.27 -17.62 14.36
N GLY A 282 2.24 -16.78 14.51
CA GLY A 282 2.23 -15.63 15.41
C GLY A 282 2.78 -14.33 14.79
N VAL A 283 3.06 -14.33 13.47
CA VAL A 283 3.46 -13.10 12.78
C VAL A 283 2.25 -12.17 12.64
N LEU A 284 2.43 -10.92 12.99
CA LEU A 284 1.41 -9.90 12.81
C LEU A 284 1.25 -9.59 11.32
N VAL A 285 0.00 -9.57 10.86
CA VAL A 285 -0.31 -9.30 9.46
C VAL A 285 -1.38 -8.22 9.35
N THR A 286 -1.28 -7.42 8.29
CA THR A 286 -2.34 -6.54 7.79
C THR A 286 -2.74 -6.99 6.40
N ILE A 287 -3.94 -6.64 5.94
CA ILE A 287 -4.44 -6.96 4.61
C ILE A 287 -4.56 -5.68 3.80
N ASN A 288 -4.03 -5.68 2.57
CA ASN A 288 -3.89 -4.49 1.76
C ASN A 288 -4.08 -4.80 0.28
N SER A 289 -4.29 -3.77 -0.55
CA SER A 289 -4.65 -3.93 -1.96
C SER A 289 -3.53 -3.61 -2.97
N ASP A 290 -2.45 -2.95 -2.54
CA ASP A 290 -1.28 -2.59 -3.33
C ASP A 290 -1.60 -1.63 -4.49
N ASP A 291 -1.86 -2.13 -5.69
CA ASP A 291 -2.24 -1.37 -6.89
C ASP A 291 -3.63 -1.82 -7.40
N PRO A 292 -4.73 -1.45 -6.69
CA PRO A 292 -6.04 -2.09 -6.87
C PRO A 292 -6.54 -2.17 -8.32
N PRO A 293 -6.56 -1.08 -9.13
CA PRO A 293 -6.98 -1.16 -10.52
C PRO A 293 -6.12 -2.06 -11.41
N LEU A 294 -4.80 -2.09 -11.16
CA LEU A 294 -3.86 -2.90 -11.94
C LEU A 294 -4.02 -4.39 -11.65
N PHE A 295 -4.31 -4.74 -10.40
CA PHE A 295 -4.55 -6.13 -9.99
C PHE A 295 -6.00 -6.55 -10.10
N ASN A 296 -6.90 -5.63 -10.50
CA ASN A 296 -8.35 -5.84 -10.58
C ASN A 296 -8.92 -6.33 -9.24
N THR A 297 -8.58 -5.65 -8.17
CA THR A 297 -9.01 -5.92 -6.81
C THR A 297 -9.46 -4.63 -6.10
N THR A 298 -9.95 -4.77 -4.89
CA THR A 298 -10.24 -3.71 -3.94
C THR A 298 -9.89 -4.21 -2.55
N LEU A 299 -9.72 -3.32 -1.55
CA LEU A 299 -9.48 -3.78 -0.18
C LEU A 299 -10.62 -4.68 0.33
N ASN A 300 -11.87 -4.40 -0.06
CA ASN A 300 -12.99 -5.30 0.25
C ASN A 300 -12.82 -6.69 -0.38
N ASP A 301 -12.23 -6.78 -1.56
CA ASP A 301 -11.98 -8.07 -2.21
C ASP A 301 -10.83 -8.81 -1.50
N GLU A 302 -9.77 -8.11 -1.10
CA GLU A 302 -8.69 -8.71 -0.30
C GLU A 302 -9.21 -9.24 1.05
N VAL A 303 -10.08 -8.49 1.74
CA VAL A 303 -10.71 -8.96 2.99
C VAL A 303 -11.60 -10.20 2.75
N LYS A 304 -12.27 -10.31 1.60
CA LYS A 304 -13.04 -11.53 1.25
C LYS A 304 -12.15 -12.77 1.13
N LEU A 305 -10.89 -12.60 0.70
CA LEU A 305 -9.94 -13.70 0.62
C LEU A 305 -9.64 -14.29 2.01
N LEU A 306 -9.74 -13.51 3.07
CA LEU A 306 -9.59 -14.02 4.43
C LEU A 306 -10.67 -15.06 4.77
N VAL A 307 -11.89 -14.90 4.22
CA VAL A 307 -12.97 -15.87 4.36
C VAL A 307 -12.78 -17.07 3.43
N ASP A 308 -12.52 -16.80 2.16
CA ASP A 308 -12.40 -17.80 1.09
C ASP A 308 -11.35 -17.32 0.08
N PRO A 309 -10.19 -17.96 -0.07
CA PRO A 309 -9.88 -19.35 0.35
C PRO A 309 -9.17 -19.53 1.70
N PHE A 310 -8.82 -18.47 2.44
CA PHE A 310 -7.97 -18.61 3.65
C PHE A 310 -8.69 -19.17 4.88
N ASN A 311 -10.03 -19.24 4.85
CA ASN A 311 -10.88 -19.87 5.85
C ASN A 311 -10.68 -19.34 7.29
N PHE A 312 -10.41 -18.04 7.44
CA PHE A 312 -10.41 -17.38 8.72
C PHE A 312 -11.83 -17.11 9.23
N ASP A 313 -12.00 -17.21 10.53
CA ASP A 313 -13.26 -16.81 11.18
C ASP A 313 -13.36 -15.29 11.33
N ILE A 314 -14.54 -14.84 11.74
CA ILE A 314 -14.83 -13.41 11.85
C ILE A 314 -14.01 -12.71 12.94
N ASP A 315 -13.62 -13.44 14.00
CA ASP A 315 -12.80 -12.88 15.08
C ASP A 315 -11.37 -12.63 14.58
N THR A 316 -10.81 -13.57 13.86
CA THR A 316 -9.50 -13.45 13.20
C THR A 316 -9.50 -12.33 12.16
N ILE A 317 -10.56 -12.22 11.34
CA ILE A 317 -10.71 -11.14 10.37
C ILE A 317 -10.72 -9.78 11.07
N ASN A 318 -11.46 -9.64 12.15
CA ASN A 318 -11.51 -8.41 12.94
C ASN A 318 -10.14 -8.05 13.53
N GLU A 319 -9.40 -9.03 14.00
CA GLU A 319 -8.04 -8.82 14.52
C GLU A 319 -7.11 -8.32 13.43
N ILE A 320 -7.11 -8.94 12.23
CA ILE A 320 -6.32 -8.50 11.09
C ILE A 320 -6.69 -7.06 10.67
N LEU A 321 -7.97 -6.72 10.65
CA LEU A 321 -8.44 -5.37 10.35
C LEU A 321 -8.02 -4.34 11.41
N LEU A 322 -8.07 -4.73 12.70
CA LEU A 322 -7.59 -3.87 13.80
C LEU A 322 -6.07 -3.70 13.77
N ASN A 323 -5.32 -4.68 13.28
CA ASN A 323 -3.88 -4.53 13.08
C ASN A 323 -3.56 -3.38 12.12
N GLY A 324 -4.39 -3.12 11.10
CA GLY A 324 -4.25 -1.94 10.24
C GLY A 324 -4.28 -0.62 11.02
N VAL A 325 -5.01 -0.54 12.11
CA VAL A 325 -5.01 0.63 13.01
C VAL A 325 -3.84 0.58 14.00
N ARG A 326 -3.66 -0.54 14.68
CA ARG A 326 -2.66 -0.73 15.76
C ARG A 326 -1.24 -0.47 15.28
N TYR A 327 -0.96 -0.87 14.07
CA TYR A 327 0.38 -0.76 13.47
C TYR A 327 0.51 0.40 12.47
N SER A 328 -0.50 1.28 12.37
CA SER A 328 -0.39 2.54 11.65
C SER A 328 0.64 3.47 12.29
N PHE A 329 1.11 4.47 11.53
CA PHE A 329 1.99 5.53 12.04
C PHE A 329 1.22 6.74 12.61
N LEU A 330 -0.05 6.55 12.96
CA LEU A 330 -0.82 7.54 13.70
C LEU A 330 -0.20 7.82 15.08
N PRO A 331 -0.31 9.06 15.60
CA PRO A 331 -0.03 9.36 16.99
C PRO A 331 -0.84 8.44 17.93
N VAL A 332 -0.23 8.07 19.06
CA VAL A 332 -0.80 7.06 19.97
C VAL A 332 -2.24 7.37 20.38
N GLN A 333 -2.57 8.62 20.65
CA GLN A 333 -3.92 9.01 21.08
C GLN A 333 -4.94 8.87 19.93
N GLU A 334 -4.57 9.27 18.71
CA GLU A 334 -5.41 9.13 17.52
C GLU A 334 -5.63 7.65 17.18
N LYS A 335 -4.58 6.86 17.25
CA LYS A 335 -4.62 5.40 17.07
C LYS A 335 -5.58 4.72 18.04
N GLN A 336 -5.51 5.04 19.32
CA GLN A 336 -6.39 4.49 20.35
C GLN A 336 -7.86 4.88 20.12
N ALA A 337 -8.10 6.14 19.75
CA ALA A 337 -9.45 6.62 19.46
C ALA A 337 -10.03 5.92 18.22
N LEU A 338 -9.22 5.75 17.15
CA LEU A 338 -9.65 5.07 15.94
C LEU A 338 -9.92 3.58 16.18
N GLU A 339 -9.05 2.90 16.94
CA GLU A 339 -9.24 1.49 17.32
C GLU A 339 -10.53 1.29 18.12
N ALA A 340 -10.77 2.13 19.12
CA ALA A 340 -11.99 2.06 19.92
C ALA A 340 -13.26 2.27 19.07
N SER A 341 -13.20 3.22 18.11
CA SER A 341 -14.29 3.43 17.16
C SER A 341 -14.54 2.20 16.28
N PHE A 342 -13.48 1.57 15.75
CA PHE A 342 -13.60 0.36 14.93
C PHE A 342 -14.18 -0.79 15.73
N GLN A 343 -13.71 -1.03 16.94
CA GLN A 343 -14.24 -2.10 17.82
C GLN A 343 -15.72 -1.94 18.14
N ALA A 344 -16.14 -0.70 18.41
CA ALA A 344 -17.56 -0.40 18.68
C ALA A 344 -18.44 -0.67 17.44
N GLU A 345 -17.97 -0.26 16.25
CA GLU A 345 -18.71 -0.49 14.99
C GLU A 345 -18.72 -1.97 14.60
N MET A 346 -17.61 -2.70 14.76
CA MET A 346 -17.54 -4.15 14.55
C MET A 346 -18.52 -4.89 15.43
N THR A 347 -18.59 -4.54 16.72
CA THR A 347 -19.52 -5.14 17.68
C THR A 347 -20.98 -4.90 17.27
N LYS A 348 -21.31 -3.67 16.88
CA LYS A 348 -22.64 -3.29 16.41
C LYS A 348 -23.03 -4.08 15.16
N LEU A 349 -22.15 -4.12 14.15
CA LEU A 349 -22.40 -4.83 12.89
C LEU A 349 -22.59 -6.34 13.10
N ARG A 350 -21.81 -6.96 13.97
CA ARG A 350 -21.98 -8.38 14.33
C ARG A 350 -23.37 -8.65 14.91
N HIS A 351 -23.81 -7.80 15.82
CA HIS A 351 -25.14 -7.93 16.42
C HIS A 351 -26.25 -7.75 15.36
N GLU A 352 -26.14 -6.73 14.50
CA GLU A 352 -27.13 -6.43 13.45
C GLU A 352 -27.22 -7.54 12.39
N LEU A 353 -26.09 -8.16 12.05
CA LEU A 353 -26.00 -9.20 11.03
C LEU A 353 -26.10 -10.61 11.62
N THR A 354 -26.17 -10.77 12.93
CA THR A 354 -26.27 -12.06 13.62
C THR A 354 -25.06 -12.98 13.28
N LEU A 355 -23.83 -12.41 13.40
CA LEU A 355 -22.54 -13.08 13.15
C LEU A 355 -21.82 -13.42 14.45
#